data_8cd03f512c2ef5f328825449736771ed
#
_entry.id   8cd03f512c2ef5f328825449736771ed
#
_cell.length_a   1.000
_cell.length_b   1.000
_cell.length_c   1.000
_cell.angle_alpha   90.00
_cell.angle_beta   90.00
_cell.angle_gamma   90.00
#
_symmetry.space_group_name_H-M   'P 1'
#
loop_
_entity.id
_entity.type
_entity.pdbx_description
1 polymer ?
#
loop_
_entity_poly.entity_id
_entity_poly.type
_entity_poly.pdbx_seq_one_letter_code
_entity_poly.pdbx_strand_id
1 'polypeptide(L)'
;MADIDSFANQLLEEAKRFLEKAGEASDDAAKAAYLHACLLLSFCALEAHVNAIADEFSRREDLSAHERGILLEREVRLEDGEFAVTTSLRMARLEDRIEFLHTRFSGKKIDKVSTDWRGQLSTAINLRNRLTHVRDVLAMKDADVTRALEAVISTLSALYQAIYKSKFHPAARGVASKLTF
;
A
#
# COMPACT_ATOMS: atom_id res chain seq x y z
N MET A 1 -7.87 -21.35 1.02
CA MET A 1 -7.96 -19.89 0.80
C MET A 1 -6.58 -19.45 0.38
N ALA A 2 -6.42 -18.82 -0.77
CA ALA A 2 -5.12 -18.25 -1.12
C ALA A 2 -4.78 -17.23 -0.04
N ASP A 3 -3.58 -17.33 0.50
CA ASP A 3 -3.08 -16.43 1.52
C ASP A 3 -2.94 -15.04 0.90
N ILE A 4 -3.68 -14.05 1.42
CA ILE A 4 -3.64 -12.65 0.93
C ILE A 4 -2.22 -12.12 0.95
N ASP A 5 -1.44 -12.46 1.97
CA ASP A 5 -0.05 -12.06 2.07
C ASP A 5 0.81 -12.63 0.94
N SER A 6 0.59 -13.90 0.56
CA SER A 6 1.28 -14.53 -0.56
C SER A 6 0.96 -13.81 -1.87
N PHE A 7 -0.31 -13.47 -2.09
CA PHE A 7 -0.74 -12.73 -3.28
C PHE A 7 -0.20 -11.29 -3.29
N ALA A 8 -0.22 -10.60 -2.15
CA ALA A 8 0.35 -9.26 -2.00
C ALA A 8 1.86 -9.25 -2.33
N ASN A 9 2.59 -10.25 -1.84
CA ASN A 9 4.01 -10.44 -2.16
C ASN A 9 4.24 -10.70 -3.65
N GLN A 10 3.37 -11.49 -4.29
CA GLN A 10 3.43 -11.72 -5.73
C GLN A 10 3.25 -10.42 -6.51
N LEU A 11 2.24 -9.61 -6.20
CA LEU A 11 2.00 -8.31 -6.83
C LEU A 11 3.21 -7.38 -6.70
N LEU A 12 3.87 -7.38 -5.55
CA LEU A 12 5.07 -6.57 -5.33
C LEU A 12 6.24 -7.05 -6.21
N GLU A 13 6.44 -8.36 -6.32
CA GLU A 13 7.48 -8.91 -7.19
C GLU A 13 7.20 -8.66 -8.67
N GLU A 14 5.93 -8.71 -9.09
CA GLU A 14 5.51 -8.33 -10.44
C GLU A 14 5.78 -6.84 -10.71
N ALA A 15 5.45 -5.95 -9.75
CA ALA A 15 5.77 -4.53 -9.87
C ALA A 15 7.28 -4.28 -10.07
N LYS A 16 8.12 -4.94 -9.27
CA LYS A 16 9.58 -4.87 -9.42
C LYS A 16 10.02 -5.37 -10.80
N ARG A 17 9.46 -6.50 -11.27
CA ARG A 17 9.81 -7.05 -12.59
C ARG A 17 9.42 -6.13 -13.73
N PHE A 18 8.27 -5.46 -13.65
CA PHE A 18 7.89 -4.46 -14.65
C PHE A 18 8.83 -3.24 -14.65
N LEU A 19 9.39 -2.85 -13.50
CA LEU A 19 10.41 -1.80 -13.47
C LEU A 19 11.68 -2.24 -14.23
N GLU A 20 12.13 -3.48 -14.01
CA GLU A 20 13.27 -4.04 -14.75
C GLU A 20 12.98 -4.10 -16.25
N LYS A 21 11.77 -4.55 -16.64
CA LYS A 21 11.33 -4.58 -18.04
C LYS A 21 11.29 -3.19 -18.69
N ALA A 22 10.93 -2.17 -17.95
CA ALA A 22 10.97 -0.79 -18.43
C ALA A 22 12.42 -0.36 -18.77
N GLY A 23 13.39 -0.78 -17.94
CA GLY A 23 14.81 -0.54 -18.20
C GLY A 23 15.39 -1.34 -19.38
N GLU A 24 14.84 -2.53 -19.66
CA GLU A 24 15.22 -3.40 -20.78
C GLU A 24 14.58 -2.97 -22.12
N ALA A 25 13.48 -2.19 -22.08
CA ALA A 25 12.69 -1.86 -23.26
C ALA A 25 13.45 -0.87 -24.19
N SER A 26 13.50 -1.21 -25.48
CA SER A 26 14.06 -0.36 -26.53
C SER A 26 13.02 0.55 -27.20
N ASP A 27 11.74 0.27 -26.99
CA ASP A 27 10.60 1.03 -27.49
C ASP A 27 9.95 1.87 -26.39
N ASP A 28 9.73 3.16 -26.66
CA ASP A 28 9.20 4.11 -25.68
C ASP A 28 7.76 3.77 -25.25
N ALA A 29 6.94 3.22 -26.15
CA ALA A 29 5.56 2.83 -25.82
C ALA A 29 5.55 1.60 -24.90
N ALA A 30 6.40 0.60 -25.15
CA ALA A 30 6.58 -0.55 -24.28
C ALA A 30 7.12 -0.12 -22.91
N LYS A 31 8.12 0.75 -22.89
CA LYS A 31 8.67 1.33 -21.67
C LYS A 31 7.60 2.01 -20.82
N ALA A 32 6.79 2.89 -21.43
CA ALA A 32 5.71 3.57 -20.75
C ALA A 32 4.68 2.58 -20.18
N ALA A 33 4.31 1.54 -20.95
CA ALA A 33 3.38 0.51 -20.47
C ALA A 33 3.92 -0.25 -19.25
N TYR A 34 5.21 -0.60 -19.23
CA TYR A 34 5.84 -1.26 -18.10
C TYR A 34 5.92 -0.34 -16.86
N LEU A 35 6.21 0.95 -17.03
CA LEU A 35 6.20 1.92 -15.92
C LEU A 35 4.80 2.10 -15.32
N HIS A 36 3.75 2.15 -16.18
CA HIS A 36 2.36 2.18 -15.70
C HIS A 36 2.01 0.92 -14.91
N ALA A 37 2.36 -0.26 -15.43
CA ALA A 37 2.13 -1.52 -14.76
C ALA A 37 2.86 -1.59 -13.41
N CYS A 38 4.14 -1.21 -13.35
CA CYS A 38 4.91 -1.14 -12.12
C CYS A 38 4.22 -0.26 -11.07
N LEU A 39 3.83 0.96 -11.44
CA LEU A 39 3.21 1.91 -10.52
C LEU A 39 1.87 1.36 -9.98
N LEU A 40 1.00 0.86 -10.85
CA LEU A 40 -0.31 0.32 -10.43
C LEU A 40 -0.16 -0.90 -9.55
N LEU A 41 0.68 -1.87 -9.92
CA LEU A 41 0.87 -3.09 -9.15
C LEU A 41 1.54 -2.83 -7.80
N SER A 42 2.44 -1.85 -7.71
CA SER A 42 3.03 -1.48 -6.42
C SER A 42 1.97 -0.98 -5.43
N PHE A 43 0.98 -0.20 -5.89
CA PHE A 43 -0.14 0.22 -5.05
C PHE A 43 -1.13 -0.90 -4.76
N CYS A 44 -1.41 -1.79 -5.73
CA CYS A 44 -2.19 -3.00 -5.46
C CYS A 44 -1.54 -3.86 -4.37
N ALA A 45 -0.22 -4.02 -4.41
CA ALA A 45 0.53 -4.73 -3.37
C ALA A 45 0.43 -4.04 -2.01
N LEU A 46 0.61 -2.71 -1.96
CA LEU A 46 0.47 -1.94 -0.73
C LEU A 46 -0.92 -2.09 -0.11
N GLU A 47 -1.97 -1.91 -0.91
CA GLU A 47 -3.36 -2.04 -0.46
C GLU A 47 -3.66 -3.48 0.01
N ALA A 48 -3.16 -4.51 -0.69
CA ALA A 48 -3.33 -5.89 -0.28
C ALA A 48 -2.66 -6.20 1.07
N HIS A 49 -1.43 -5.73 1.31
CA HIS A 49 -0.77 -5.87 2.61
C HIS A 49 -1.50 -5.09 3.72
N VAL A 50 -1.96 -3.87 3.44
CA VAL A 50 -2.75 -3.07 4.40
C VAL A 50 -4.05 -3.80 4.74
N ASN A 51 -4.71 -4.42 3.76
CA ASN A 51 -5.93 -5.20 3.97
C ASN A 51 -5.66 -6.48 4.78
N ALA A 52 -4.55 -7.19 4.52
CA ALA A 52 -4.18 -8.38 5.29
C ALA A 52 -3.94 -8.03 6.77
N ILE A 53 -3.17 -6.98 7.05
CA ILE A 53 -2.95 -6.49 8.42
C ILE A 53 -4.28 -6.07 9.06
N ALA A 54 -5.11 -5.33 8.33
CA ALA A 54 -6.39 -4.86 8.85
C ALA A 54 -7.36 -6.01 9.18
N ASP A 55 -7.43 -7.05 8.32
CA ASP A 55 -8.27 -8.24 8.57
C ASP A 55 -7.79 -9.00 9.82
N GLU A 56 -6.47 -9.22 9.96
CA GLU A 56 -5.89 -9.87 11.13
C GLU A 56 -6.26 -9.15 12.41
N PHE A 57 -6.07 -7.83 12.46
CA PHE A 57 -6.32 -7.05 13.67
C PHE A 57 -7.80 -6.74 13.91
N SER A 58 -8.68 -6.81 12.89
CA SER A 58 -10.10 -6.52 13.02
C SER A 58 -10.85 -7.44 14.00
N ARG A 59 -10.27 -8.61 14.30
CA ARG A 59 -10.83 -9.64 15.21
C ARG A 59 -10.54 -9.39 16.68
N ARG A 60 -9.76 -8.37 17.01
CA ARG A 60 -9.44 -8.05 18.41
C ARG A 60 -10.66 -7.55 19.16
N GLU A 61 -10.82 -8.00 20.40
CA GLU A 61 -11.95 -7.63 21.25
C GLU A 61 -11.85 -6.19 21.77
N ASP A 62 -10.64 -5.64 21.89
CA ASP A 62 -10.37 -4.29 22.38
C ASP A 62 -10.62 -3.16 21.38
N LEU A 63 -11.24 -3.46 20.24
CA LEU A 63 -11.58 -2.48 19.20
C LEU A 63 -13.00 -1.95 19.38
N SER A 64 -13.14 -0.64 19.30
CA SER A 64 -14.44 -0.01 19.12
C SER A 64 -15.05 -0.34 17.75
N ALA A 65 -16.37 -0.18 17.60
CA ALA A 65 -17.04 -0.35 16.31
C ALA A 65 -16.45 0.58 15.23
N HIS A 66 -16.07 1.82 15.58
CA HIS A 66 -15.48 2.77 14.64
C HIS A 66 -14.09 2.34 14.18
N GLU A 67 -13.23 1.86 15.09
CA GLU A 67 -11.92 1.32 14.73
C GLU A 67 -12.04 0.11 13.80
N ARG A 68 -12.97 -0.80 14.13
CA ARG A 68 -13.27 -1.96 13.28
C ARG A 68 -13.84 -1.55 11.92
N GLY A 69 -14.67 -0.50 11.88
CA GLY A 69 -15.19 0.08 10.63
C GLY A 69 -14.08 0.61 9.73
N ILE A 70 -13.07 1.29 10.27
CA ILE A 70 -11.89 1.77 9.52
C ILE A 70 -11.06 0.58 8.98
N LEU A 71 -10.82 -0.44 9.79
CA LEU A 71 -10.05 -1.61 9.38
C LEU A 71 -10.72 -2.35 8.22
N LEU A 72 -12.02 -2.59 8.33
CA LEU A 72 -12.81 -3.37 7.37
C LEU A 72 -13.37 -2.52 6.22
N GLU A 73 -13.13 -1.21 6.21
CA GLU A 73 -13.75 -0.25 5.28
C GLU A 73 -15.28 -0.39 5.22
N ARG A 74 -15.89 -0.44 6.43
CA ARG A 74 -17.33 -0.59 6.62
C ARG A 74 -17.92 0.61 7.33
N GLU A 75 -19.15 0.93 6.96
CA GLU A 75 -19.93 1.95 7.65
C GLU A 75 -20.25 1.50 9.07
N VAL A 76 -20.24 2.45 10.01
CA VAL A 76 -20.67 2.24 11.39
C VAL A 76 -21.95 3.04 11.62
N ARG A 77 -22.98 2.40 12.12
CA ARG A 77 -24.28 3.01 12.45
C ARG A 77 -24.64 2.78 13.89
N LEU A 78 -25.50 3.66 14.39
CA LEU A 78 -26.17 3.46 15.67
C LEU A 78 -27.40 2.57 15.42
N GLU A 79 -27.41 1.38 16.01
CA GLU A 79 -28.50 0.41 15.92
C GLU A 79 -28.86 0.00 17.34
N ASP A 80 -30.12 0.11 17.71
CA ASP A 80 -30.65 -0.24 19.05
C ASP A 80 -29.87 0.38 20.23
N GLY A 81 -29.31 1.56 20.04
CA GLY A 81 -28.54 2.28 21.05
C GLY A 81 -27.05 1.94 21.12
N GLU A 82 -26.55 1.03 20.27
CA GLU A 82 -25.15 0.64 20.20
C GLU A 82 -24.57 0.90 18.80
N PHE A 83 -23.26 1.19 18.73
CA PHE A 83 -22.57 1.33 17.45
C PHE A 83 -22.24 -0.05 16.88
N ALA A 84 -22.77 -0.35 15.68
CA ALA A 84 -22.54 -1.58 14.94
C ALA A 84 -21.84 -1.33 13.61
N VAL A 85 -20.95 -2.25 13.21
CA VAL A 85 -20.35 -2.27 11.88
C VAL A 85 -21.33 -2.92 10.91
N THR A 86 -21.67 -2.21 9.83
CA THR A 86 -22.61 -2.70 8.81
C THR A 86 -21.90 -3.45 7.69
N THR A 87 -22.68 -3.99 6.74
CA THR A 87 -22.15 -4.59 5.52
C THR A 87 -21.85 -3.57 4.42
N SER A 88 -22.28 -2.31 4.58
CA SER A 88 -22.07 -1.23 3.61
C SER A 88 -20.61 -0.80 3.55
N LEU A 89 -20.09 -0.65 2.34
CA LEU A 89 -18.72 -0.15 2.14
C LEU A 89 -18.61 1.34 2.52
N ARG A 90 -17.55 1.67 3.22
CA ARG A 90 -17.13 3.04 3.48
C ARG A 90 -15.62 3.13 3.31
N MET A 91 -15.18 3.43 2.09
CA MET A 91 -13.76 3.55 1.75
C MET A 91 -13.10 4.63 2.60
N ALA A 92 -11.98 4.31 3.19
CA ALA A 92 -11.10 5.24 3.86
C ALA A 92 -9.92 5.60 2.95
N ARG A 93 -9.29 6.75 3.17
CA ARG A 93 -8.07 7.09 2.43
C ARG A 93 -6.95 6.14 2.84
N LEU A 94 -6.19 5.66 1.88
CA LEU A 94 -5.10 4.72 2.12
C LEU A 94 -4.09 5.25 3.16
N GLU A 95 -3.72 6.53 3.07
CA GLU A 95 -2.83 7.18 4.04
C GLU A 95 -3.40 7.14 5.46
N ASP A 96 -4.69 7.46 5.62
CA ASP A 96 -5.34 7.48 6.92
C ASP A 96 -5.40 6.07 7.54
N ARG A 97 -5.64 5.03 6.72
CA ARG A 97 -5.61 3.63 7.17
C ARG A 97 -4.22 3.20 7.62
N ILE A 98 -3.19 3.56 6.86
CA ILE A 98 -1.78 3.27 7.20
C ILE A 98 -1.40 3.98 8.51
N GLU A 99 -1.73 5.26 8.67
CA GLU A 99 -1.49 6.01 9.90
C GLU A 99 -2.24 5.40 11.10
N PHE A 100 -3.49 4.98 10.89
CA PHE A 100 -4.28 4.32 11.92
C PHE A 100 -3.64 3.00 12.35
N LEU A 101 -3.33 2.10 11.42
CA LEU A 101 -2.68 0.82 11.69
C LEU A 101 -1.37 1.01 12.47
N HIS A 102 -0.52 1.90 11.98
CA HIS A 102 0.74 2.19 12.63
C HIS A 102 0.52 2.69 14.07
N THR A 103 -0.30 3.72 14.27
CA THR A 103 -0.48 4.35 15.57
C THR A 103 -1.16 3.42 16.56
N ARG A 104 -2.24 2.74 16.13
CA ARG A 104 -3.06 1.90 17.01
C ARG A 104 -2.33 0.65 17.48
N PHE A 105 -1.56 0.02 16.60
CA PHE A 105 -0.94 -1.26 16.89
C PHE A 105 0.54 -1.21 17.25
N SER A 106 1.24 -0.11 16.94
CA SER A 106 2.59 0.12 17.48
C SER A 106 2.60 0.78 18.86
N GLY A 107 1.51 1.44 19.24
CA GLY A 107 1.42 2.31 20.42
C GLY A 107 2.21 3.62 20.27
N LYS A 108 2.72 3.95 19.08
CA LYS A 108 3.51 5.15 18.84
C LYS A 108 2.86 6.02 17.76
N LYS A 109 2.68 7.31 18.06
CA LYS A 109 2.26 8.27 17.04
C LYS A 109 3.35 8.45 15.99
N ILE A 110 2.92 8.60 14.73
CA ILE A 110 3.84 8.94 13.64
C ILE A 110 4.26 10.40 13.82
N ASP A 111 5.56 10.62 13.92
CA ASP A 111 6.09 11.98 13.82
C ASP A 111 6.09 12.39 12.35
N LYS A 112 5.19 13.32 12.02
CA LYS A 112 4.99 13.79 10.63
C LYS A 112 6.17 14.55 10.06
N VAL A 113 7.07 15.04 10.91
CA VAL A 113 8.23 15.86 10.51
C VAL A 113 9.45 14.99 10.25
N SER A 114 9.68 13.97 11.08
CA SER A 114 10.89 13.13 11.02
C SER A 114 10.68 11.80 10.27
N THR A 115 9.47 11.54 9.74
CA THR A 115 9.14 10.27 9.11
C THR A 115 9.23 10.37 7.59
N ASP A 116 10.40 10.07 7.03
CA ASP A 116 10.70 10.19 5.59
C ASP A 116 9.74 9.39 4.69
N TRP A 117 9.39 8.15 5.06
CA TRP A 117 8.55 7.30 4.22
C TRP A 117 7.15 7.89 3.98
N ARG A 118 6.62 8.68 4.92
CA ARG A 118 5.28 9.28 4.79
C ARG A 118 5.22 10.34 3.69
N GLY A 119 6.20 11.23 3.62
CA GLY A 119 6.29 12.24 2.56
C GLY A 119 6.53 11.60 1.18
N GLN A 120 7.36 10.56 1.14
CA GLN A 120 7.60 9.78 -0.08
C GLN A 120 6.34 9.07 -0.54
N LEU A 121 5.57 8.44 0.37
CA LEU A 121 4.29 7.79 0.07
C LEU A 121 3.28 8.78 -0.48
N SER A 122 3.13 9.96 0.13
CA SER A 122 2.20 11.00 -0.36
C SER A 122 2.54 11.45 -1.79
N THR A 123 3.83 11.60 -2.10
CA THR A 123 4.31 11.90 -3.45
C THR A 123 3.98 10.76 -4.43
N ALA A 124 4.18 9.51 -4.03
CA ALA A 124 3.87 8.34 -4.84
C ALA A 124 2.36 8.19 -5.09
N ILE A 125 1.52 8.45 -4.07
CA ILE A 125 0.04 8.47 -4.21
C ILE A 125 -0.38 9.53 -5.24
N ASN A 126 0.22 10.72 -5.20
CA ASN A 126 -0.08 11.76 -6.17
C ASN A 126 0.29 11.34 -7.59
N LEU A 127 1.43 10.65 -7.79
CA LEU A 127 1.82 10.10 -9.09
C LEU A 127 0.81 9.04 -9.57
N ARG A 128 0.41 8.10 -8.71
CA ARG A 128 -0.60 7.08 -9.03
C ARG A 128 -1.95 7.73 -9.39
N ASN A 129 -2.39 8.73 -8.62
CA ASN A 129 -3.65 9.41 -8.86
C ASN A 129 -3.67 10.15 -10.20
N ARG A 130 -2.55 10.72 -10.64
CA ARG A 130 -2.43 11.32 -11.98
C ARG A 130 -2.56 10.28 -13.08
N LEU A 131 -2.12 9.03 -12.86
CA LEU A 131 -2.31 7.93 -13.82
C LEU A 131 -3.75 7.41 -13.83
N THR A 132 -4.40 7.30 -12.67
CA THR A 132 -5.76 6.73 -12.57
C THR A 132 -6.87 7.73 -12.87
N HIS A 133 -6.60 9.03 -12.71
CA HIS A 133 -7.54 10.13 -12.95
C HIS A 133 -6.95 11.09 -14.00
N VAL A 134 -6.70 10.54 -15.20
CA VAL A 134 -6.04 11.26 -16.29
C VAL A 134 -6.84 12.50 -16.68
N ARG A 135 -6.18 13.67 -16.59
CA ARG A 135 -6.70 14.95 -17.12
C ARG A 135 -5.79 15.50 -18.22
N ASP A 136 -4.52 15.09 -18.22
CA ASP A 136 -3.49 15.48 -19.16
C ASP A 136 -2.60 14.27 -19.50
N VAL A 137 -1.90 14.33 -20.64
CA VAL A 137 -0.93 13.28 -21.01
C VAL A 137 0.20 13.26 -19.98
N LEU A 138 0.35 12.15 -19.29
CA LEU A 138 1.37 11.95 -18.27
C LEU A 138 2.58 11.21 -18.85
N ALA A 139 3.68 11.94 -19.11
CA ALA A 139 4.96 11.31 -19.37
C ALA A 139 5.60 10.88 -18.03
N MET A 140 5.69 9.57 -17.80
CA MET A 140 6.34 9.02 -16.62
C MET A 140 7.83 8.82 -16.85
N LYS A 141 8.64 9.22 -15.86
CA LYS A 141 10.08 8.97 -15.85
C LYS A 141 10.39 7.76 -15.00
N ASP A 142 11.35 6.96 -15.41
CA ASP A 142 11.85 5.80 -14.65
C ASP A 142 12.13 6.15 -13.19
N ALA A 143 12.84 7.26 -12.96
CA ALA A 143 13.20 7.71 -11.62
C ALA A 143 11.97 8.04 -10.74
N ASP A 144 10.86 8.49 -11.30
CA ASP A 144 9.65 8.80 -10.54
C ASP A 144 8.94 7.53 -10.11
N VAL A 145 8.86 6.53 -11.01
CA VAL A 145 8.25 5.23 -10.72
C VAL A 145 9.12 4.41 -9.77
N THR A 146 10.46 4.45 -9.93
CA THR A 146 11.40 3.82 -9.00
C THR A 146 11.19 4.37 -7.58
N ARG A 147 11.16 5.71 -7.41
CA ARG A 147 10.91 6.33 -6.11
C ARG A 147 9.54 5.97 -5.54
N ALA A 148 8.52 5.83 -6.38
CA ALA A 148 7.20 5.41 -5.92
C ALA A 148 7.21 3.96 -5.40
N LEU A 149 7.87 3.03 -6.09
CA LEU A 149 8.04 1.65 -5.63
C LEU A 149 8.87 1.58 -4.34
N GLU A 150 9.97 2.36 -4.24
CA GLU A 150 10.77 2.48 -3.02
C GLU A 150 9.94 3.01 -1.84
N ALA A 151 9.07 4.00 -2.07
CA ALA A 151 8.17 4.53 -1.06
C ALA A 151 7.18 3.46 -0.56
N VAL A 152 6.63 2.64 -1.44
CA VAL A 152 5.77 1.50 -1.07
C VAL A 152 6.53 0.50 -0.21
N ILE A 153 7.73 0.08 -0.63
CA ILE A 153 8.58 -0.86 0.12
C ILE A 153 8.95 -0.29 1.50
N SER A 154 9.32 0.98 1.57
CA SER A 154 9.67 1.65 2.83
C SER A 154 8.48 1.76 3.78
N THR A 155 7.29 2.06 3.25
CA THR A 155 6.04 2.11 4.02
C THR A 155 5.71 0.73 4.62
N LEU A 156 5.75 -0.33 3.81
CA LEU A 156 5.52 -1.70 4.28
C LEU A 156 6.57 -2.11 5.32
N SER A 157 7.84 -1.78 5.09
CA SER A 157 8.92 -2.06 6.04
C SER A 157 8.68 -1.36 7.38
N ALA A 158 8.22 -0.10 7.35
CA ALA A 158 7.89 0.66 8.55
C ALA A 158 6.69 0.05 9.31
N LEU A 159 5.62 -0.36 8.59
CA LEU A 159 4.46 -1.01 9.18
C LEU A 159 4.83 -2.34 9.85
N TYR A 160 5.53 -3.22 9.14
CA TYR A 160 5.94 -4.52 9.68
C TYR A 160 6.85 -4.36 10.91
N GLN A 161 7.81 -3.44 10.84
CA GLN A 161 8.68 -3.17 11.99
C GLN A 161 7.89 -2.56 13.17
N ALA A 162 6.94 -1.68 12.91
CA ALA A 162 6.17 -1.02 13.95
C ALA A 162 5.18 -1.98 14.62
N ILE A 163 4.47 -2.80 13.85
CA ILE A 163 3.37 -3.65 14.32
C ILE A 163 3.90 -5.00 14.80
N TYR A 164 4.69 -5.70 13.97
CA TYR A 164 5.13 -7.08 14.24
C TYR A 164 6.54 -7.16 14.85
N LYS A 165 7.27 -6.04 14.95
CA LYS A 165 8.69 -6.02 15.36
C LYS A 165 9.58 -6.90 14.48
N SER A 166 9.18 -7.12 13.24
CA SER A 166 9.84 -7.98 12.27
C SER A 166 10.24 -7.20 11.02
N LYS A 167 11.20 -7.77 10.27
CA LYS A 167 11.58 -7.23 8.95
C LYS A 167 10.55 -7.60 7.91
N PHE A 168 10.26 -6.69 7.01
CA PHE A 168 9.51 -6.99 5.80
C PHE A 168 10.44 -7.68 4.78
N HIS A 169 10.39 -9.00 4.72
CA HIS A 169 11.30 -9.81 3.92
C HIS A 169 11.37 -9.45 2.43
N PRO A 170 10.25 -9.09 1.75
CA PRO A 170 10.32 -8.68 0.35
C PRO A 170 11.15 -7.42 0.09
N ALA A 171 11.44 -6.61 1.12
CA ALA A 171 12.32 -5.45 1.01
C ALA A 171 13.81 -5.80 0.89
N ALA A 172 14.22 -7.02 1.21
CA ALA A 172 15.65 -7.40 1.26
C ALA A 172 16.39 -7.23 -0.08
N ARG A 173 15.67 -7.26 -1.20
CA ARG A 173 16.21 -7.06 -2.55
C ARG A 173 15.96 -5.65 -3.11
N GLY A 174 15.46 -4.72 -2.29
CA GLY A 174 15.05 -3.40 -2.75
C GLY A 174 14.04 -3.50 -3.89
N VAL A 175 14.32 -2.80 -4.99
CA VAL A 175 13.48 -2.80 -6.20
C VAL A 175 13.76 -3.96 -7.17
N ALA A 176 14.75 -4.82 -6.88
CA ALA A 176 15.06 -5.97 -7.73
C ALA A 176 14.06 -7.11 -7.54
N SER A 177 13.54 -7.65 -8.66
CA SER A 177 12.60 -8.77 -8.65
C SER A 177 13.31 -10.12 -8.50
N LYS A 178 12.57 -11.12 -7.99
CA LYS A 178 12.94 -12.54 -8.08
C LYS A 178 12.37 -13.24 -9.32
N LEU A 179 11.47 -12.56 -10.05
CA LEU A 179 10.84 -13.09 -11.25
C LEU A 179 11.74 -12.92 -12.48
N THR A 180 11.62 -13.84 -13.44
CA THR A 180 12.52 -13.93 -14.59
C THR A 180 11.83 -13.89 -15.97
N PHE A 181 10.53 -13.58 -15.99
CA PHE A 181 9.79 -13.46 -17.26
C PHE A 181 10.12 -12.20 -18.04
#